data_53ac05a95a9a39d1b6b2bb4aadad28c4
#
_entry.id   53ac05a95a9a39d1b6b2bb4aadad28c4
#
_cell.length_a   1.000
_cell.length_b   1.000
_cell.length_c   1.000
_cell.angle_alpha   90.00
_cell.angle_beta   90.00
_cell.angle_gamma   90.00
#
_symmetry.space_group_name_H-M   'P 1'
#
loop_
_entity.id
_entity.type
_entity.pdbx_description
1 polymer ?
#
loop_
_entity_poly.entity_id
_entity_poly.type
_entity_poly.pdbx_seq_one_letter_code
_entity_poly.pdbx_strand_id
1 'polypeptide(L)'
;LGLDRDHAINLGLPALTAPDLADMIRYGKMPQMNMASGCEYNYPEFQDYIRKADVVSVQIGSNDAFVPCIVALGNATNWKSEKLAATILAGDLRNEGSGSTMSAIYRSIKAMDLTKAERDATWNLLFSGMSKICDETYPKTTAALISIVQEIRNLNPDAQIILVGYTNPVPLIPCWRSYFNKLNKFEKQIAKTYNLTYV
;
A
#
# COMPACT_ATOMS: atom_id res chain seq x y z
N LEU A 1 22.46 -12.35 1.67
CA LEU A 1 23.28 -11.69 0.67
C LEU A 1 24.65 -11.27 1.21
N GLY A 2 24.87 -11.29 2.54
CA GLY A 2 26.15 -10.91 3.14
C GLY A 2 26.52 -9.43 3.02
N LEU A 3 25.56 -8.58 2.65
CA LEU A 3 25.75 -7.13 2.61
C LEU A 3 25.69 -6.57 4.04
N ASP A 4 26.62 -5.68 4.36
CA ASP A 4 26.58 -4.89 5.58
C ASP A 4 25.62 -3.68 5.45
N ARG A 5 25.49 -2.90 6.53
CA ARG A 5 24.57 -1.74 6.54
C ARG A 5 25.03 -0.59 5.63
N ASP A 6 26.29 -0.53 5.29
CA ASP A 6 26.85 0.53 4.44
C ASP A 6 26.57 0.24 2.95
N HIS A 7 26.28 -1.04 2.62
CA HIS A 7 25.97 -1.50 1.28
C HIS A 7 24.50 -1.84 1.05
N ALA A 8 23.64 -1.76 2.08
CA ALA A 8 22.19 -2.00 1.98
C ALA A 8 21.40 -0.95 2.77
N ILE A 9 20.84 0.02 2.05
CA ILE A 9 20.11 1.14 2.64
C ILE A 9 18.61 0.91 2.46
N ASN A 10 17.86 1.00 3.56
CA ASN A 10 16.40 0.93 3.54
C ASN A 10 15.81 2.35 3.53
N LEU A 11 15.20 2.72 2.41
CA LEU A 11 14.51 4.01 2.21
C LEU A 11 12.99 3.90 2.40
N GLY A 12 12.49 2.77 2.89
CA GLY A 12 11.07 2.54 3.11
C GLY A 12 10.51 3.43 4.22
N LEU A 13 9.38 4.08 3.94
CA LEU A 13 8.64 4.89 4.90
C LEU A 13 7.29 4.24 5.21
N PRO A 14 6.84 4.24 6.49
CA PRO A 14 5.50 3.75 6.85
C PRO A 14 4.40 4.51 6.10
N ALA A 15 3.37 3.80 5.68
CA ALA A 15 2.21 4.35 4.96
C ALA A 15 2.51 5.02 3.60
N LEU A 16 3.73 4.93 3.09
CA LEU A 16 4.10 5.50 1.78
C LEU A 16 3.24 4.89 0.67
N THR A 17 2.66 5.75 -0.16
CA THR A 17 1.93 5.34 -1.38
C THR A 17 2.81 5.43 -2.62
N ALA A 18 2.38 4.82 -3.72
CA ALA A 18 3.15 4.89 -4.96
C ALA A 18 3.29 6.33 -5.51
N PRO A 19 2.25 7.19 -5.50
CA PRO A 19 2.41 8.60 -5.83
C PRO A 19 3.43 9.33 -4.94
N ASP A 20 3.38 9.11 -3.62
CA ASP A 20 4.32 9.74 -2.69
C ASP A 20 5.76 9.32 -2.97
N LEU A 21 6.00 8.02 -3.28
CA LEU A 21 7.31 7.54 -3.67
C LEU A 21 7.80 8.17 -4.99
N ALA A 22 6.90 8.32 -5.97
CA ALA A 22 7.25 8.98 -7.22
C ALA A 22 7.70 10.43 -6.99
N ASP A 23 7.01 11.17 -6.11
CA ASP A 23 7.37 12.53 -5.72
C ASP A 23 8.69 12.58 -4.93
N MET A 24 8.92 11.62 -4.02
CA MET A 24 10.18 11.50 -3.29
C MET A 24 11.37 11.27 -4.24
N ILE A 25 11.21 10.42 -5.24
CA ILE A 25 12.27 10.18 -6.22
C ILE A 25 12.50 11.41 -7.09
N ARG A 26 11.43 12.07 -7.53
CA ARG A 26 11.50 13.22 -8.44
C ARG A 26 12.03 14.49 -7.78
N TYR A 27 11.57 14.78 -6.56
CA TYR A 27 11.79 16.06 -5.90
C TYR A 27 12.65 15.99 -4.61
N GLY A 28 12.97 14.79 -4.12
CA GLY A 28 13.59 14.59 -2.80
C GLY A 28 12.64 14.92 -1.64
N LYS A 29 11.35 15.10 -1.94
CA LYS A 29 10.32 15.48 -0.96
C LYS A 29 8.95 15.02 -1.40
N MET A 30 8.03 14.92 -0.46
CA MET A 30 6.60 14.73 -0.73
C MET A 30 5.77 15.78 0.04
N PRO A 31 4.75 16.37 -0.60
CA PRO A 31 4.00 17.50 -0.04
C PRO A 31 3.12 17.12 1.14
N GLN A 32 2.70 15.87 1.23
CA GLN A 32 1.91 15.35 2.35
C GLN A 32 2.09 13.84 2.51
N MET A 33 2.35 13.38 3.73
CA MET A 33 2.03 11.99 4.06
C MET A 33 0.51 11.86 4.22
N ASN A 34 -0.10 10.87 3.58
CA ASN A 34 -1.55 10.62 3.62
C ASN A 34 -2.15 10.47 5.04
N MET A 35 -1.31 10.29 6.06
CA MET A 35 -1.73 10.12 7.46
C MET A 35 -1.38 11.31 8.36
N ALA A 36 -0.60 12.29 7.89
CA ALA A 36 -0.19 13.45 8.66
C ALA A 36 -0.47 14.72 7.85
N SER A 37 -1.69 15.23 7.95
CA SER A 37 -2.06 16.47 7.29
C SER A 37 -1.15 17.62 7.75
N GLY A 38 -0.52 18.30 6.80
CA GLY A 38 0.26 19.50 7.03
C GLY A 38 1.77 19.32 7.26
N CYS A 39 2.30 18.11 7.16
CA CYS A 39 3.74 17.86 7.25
C CYS A 39 4.33 17.60 5.85
N GLU A 40 5.19 18.50 5.40
CA GLU A 40 6.08 18.25 4.27
C GLU A 40 7.21 17.35 4.75
N TYR A 41 7.41 16.21 4.08
CA TYR A 41 8.56 15.36 4.31
C TYR A 41 9.64 15.68 3.28
N ASN A 42 10.77 16.18 3.76
CA ASN A 42 11.90 16.57 2.93
C ASN A 42 13.10 15.66 3.22
N TYR A 43 13.57 14.97 2.19
CA TYR A 43 14.68 14.03 2.29
C TYR A 43 15.53 14.11 1.01
N PRO A 44 16.33 15.18 0.85
CA PRO A 44 17.09 15.43 -0.38
C PRO A 44 18.10 14.32 -0.68
N GLU A 45 18.66 13.65 0.34
CA GLU A 45 19.60 12.54 0.18
C GLU A 45 18.97 11.30 -0.49
N PHE A 46 17.66 11.21 -0.55
CA PHE A 46 16.94 10.09 -1.18
C PHE A 46 17.39 9.89 -2.63
N GLN A 47 17.50 10.96 -3.38
CA GLN A 47 17.98 10.92 -4.77
C GLN A 47 19.44 10.49 -4.87
N ASP A 48 20.29 10.90 -3.92
CA ASP A 48 21.71 10.57 -3.92
C ASP A 48 21.96 9.09 -3.68
N TYR A 49 21.13 8.45 -2.83
CA TYR A 49 21.18 7.00 -2.65
C TYR A 49 20.81 6.27 -3.95
N ILE A 50 19.77 6.73 -4.67
CA ILE A 50 19.40 6.13 -5.96
C ILE A 50 20.49 6.32 -7.00
N ARG A 51 21.10 7.52 -7.09
CA ARG A 51 22.20 7.80 -8.06
C ARG A 51 23.41 6.89 -7.88
N LYS A 52 23.66 6.43 -6.65
CA LYS A 52 24.84 5.62 -6.28
C LYS A 52 24.54 4.12 -6.20
N ALA A 53 23.28 3.72 -6.34
CA ALA A 53 22.89 2.34 -6.14
C ALA A 53 23.20 1.47 -7.36
N ASP A 54 23.84 0.31 -7.17
CA ASP A 54 23.93 -0.72 -8.20
C ASP A 54 22.57 -1.41 -8.41
N VAL A 55 21.79 -1.55 -7.32
CA VAL A 55 20.49 -2.21 -7.32
C VAL A 55 19.47 -1.37 -6.55
N VAL A 56 18.30 -1.12 -7.16
CA VAL A 56 17.16 -0.47 -6.52
C VAL A 56 16.00 -1.46 -6.46
N SER A 57 15.66 -1.90 -5.26
CA SER A 57 14.50 -2.77 -5.02
C SER A 57 13.28 -1.95 -4.63
N VAL A 58 12.17 -2.13 -5.33
CA VAL A 58 10.92 -1.39 -5.13
C VAL A 58 9.79 -2.35 -4.78
N GLN A 59 9.18 -2.14 -3.60
CA GLN A 59 7.94 -2.79 -3.18
C GLN A 59 6.97 -1.70 -2.71
N ILE A 60 6.00 -1.35 -3.54
CA ILE A 60 5.10 -0.22 -3.30
C ILE A 60 3.71 -0.47 -3.93
N GLY A 61 2.66 0.12 -3.37
CA GLY A 61 1.30 0.05 -3.90
C GLY A 61 0.27 -0.57 -2.95
N SER A 62 0.70 -1.25 -1.87
CA SER A 62 -0.24 -1.78 -0.88
C SER A 62 -0.95 -0.69 -0.10
N ASN A 63 -0.23 0.35 0.31
CA ASN A 63 -0.77 1.46 1.07
C ASN A 63 -1.77 2.30 0.27
N ASP A 64 -1.65 2.30 -1.05
CA ASP A 64 -2.59 2.96 -1.96
C ASP A 64 -4.03 2.47 -1.76
N ALA A 65 -4.21 1.18 -1.49
CA ALA A 65 -5.51 0.61 -1.17
C ALA A 65 -5.79 0.57 0.34
N PHE A 66 -4.80 0.23 1.17
CA PHE A 66 -5.02 0.06 2.61
C PHE A 66 -5.29 1.36 3.33
N VAL A 67 -4.50 2.41 3.08
CA VAL A 67 -4.66 3.69 3.79
C VAL A 67 -6.04 4.30 3.57
N PRO A 68 -6.55 4.46 2.34
CA PRO A 68 -7.90 4.96 2.12
C PRO A 68 -9.00 4.07 2.73
N CYS A 69 -8.83 2.74 2.71
CA CYS A 69 -9.78 1.82 3.34
C CYS A 69 -9.80 1.97 4.86
N ILE A 70 -8.63 2.12 5.50
CA ILE A 70 -8.52 2.34 6.96
C ILE A 70 -9.14 3.68 7.33
N VAL A 71 -8.86 4.75 6.59
CA VAL A 71 -9.46 6.07 6.82
C VAL A 71 -10.98 6.02 6.65
N ALA A 72 -11.47 5.37 5.59
CA ALA A 72 -12.91 5.21 5.36
C ALA A 72 -13.57 4.41 6.50
N LEU A 73 -12.91 3.37 7.02
CA LEU A 73 -13.39 2.60 8.16
C LEU A 73 -13.41 3.44 9.44
N GLY A 74 -12.37 4.24 9.68
CA GLY A 74 -12.34 5.20 10.79
C GLY A 74 -13.53 6.17 10.70
N ASN A 75 -13.76 6.77 9.54
CA ASN A 75 -14.87 7.70 9.33
C ASN A 75 -16.23 7.04 9.49
N ALA A 76 -16.44 5.84 8.94
CA ALA A 76 -17.70 5.10 9.06
C ALA A 76 -18.04 4.73 10.51
N THR A 77 -17.04 4.51 11.34
CA THR A 77 -17.18 4.14 12.76
C THR A 77 -16.96 5.31 13.73
N ASN A 78 -16.81 6.52 13.23
CA ASN A 78 -16.42 7.70 14.01
C ASN A 78 -15.16 7.42 14.87
N TRP A 79 -14.17 6.74 14.26
CA TRP A 79 -12.89 6.35 14.88
C TRP A 79 -13.01 5.41 16.09
N LYS A 80 -14.15 4.75 16.26
CA LYS A 80 -14.36 3.70 17.26
C LYS A 80 -13.82 2.32 16.81
N SER A 81 -13.21 2.25 15.63
CA SER A 81 -12.88 1.01 14.92
C SER A 81 -11.53 0.40 15.23
N GLU A 82 -10.80 0.85 16.25
CA GLU A 82 -9.47 0.33 16.57
C GLU A 82 -9.43 -1.20 16.65
N LYS A 83 -10.38 -1.80 17.40
CA LYS A 83 -10.49 -3.25 17.51
C LYS A 83 -10.85 -3.93 16.20
N LEU A 84 -11.71 -3.30 15.37
CA LEU A 84 -12.09 -3.85 14.06
C LEU A 84 -10.92 -3.79 13.08
N ALA A 85 -10.20 -2.68 13.05
CA ALA A 85 -8.99 -2.54 12.23
C ALA A 85 -7.93 -3.56 12.65
N ALA A 86 -7.69 -3.72 13.96
CA ALA A 86 -6.81 -4.74 14.49
C ALA A 86 -7.27 -6.16 14.11
N THR A 87 -8.56 -6.46 14.19
CA THR A 87 -9.13 -7.75 13.78
C THR A 87 -8.95 -8.02 12.28
N ILE A 88 -9.14 -6.99 11.44
CA ILE A 88 -8.97 -7.10 9.98
C ILE A 88 -7.50 -7.28 9.60
N LEU A 89 -6.60 -6.58 10.28
CA LEU A 89 -5.17 -6.58 9.99
C LEU A 89 -4.39 -7.66 10.76
N ALA A 90 -4.97 -8.20 11.85
CA ALA A 90 -4.31 -9.20 12.67
C ALA A 90 -4.06 -10.49 11.89
N GLY A 91 -2.90 -11.08 12.13
CA GLY A 91 -2.51 -12.36 11.55
C GLY A 91 -3.47 -13.51 11.84
N ASP A 92 -4.28 -13.38 12.87
CA ASP A 92 -5.29 -14.37 13.28
C ASP A 92 -6.31 -14.68 12.18
N LEU A 93 -6.63 -13.70 11.34
CA LEU A 93 -7.51 -13.90 10.19
C LEU A 93 -6.89 -14.76 9.07
N ARG A 94 -5.58 -14.95 9.08
CA ARG A 94 -4.89 -15.77 8.07
C ARG A 94 -5.11 -17.27 8.27
N ASN A 95 -5.32 -17.68 9.50
CA ASN A 95 -5.44 -19.09 9.90
C ASN A 95 -6.88 -19.53 10.04
N GLU A 96 -7.85 -18.62 9.99
CA GLU A 96 -9.27 -18.93 10.11
C GLU A 96 -9.92 -19.09 8.72
N GLY A 97 -10.85 -20.01 8.57
CA GLY A 97 -11.66 -20.13 7.35
C GLY A 97 -12.53 -18.88 7.15
N SER A 98 -12.98 -18.66 5.91
CA SER A 98 -13.76 -17.44 5.56
C SER A 98 -15.02 -17.25 6.42
N GLY A 99 -15.67 -18.32 6.84
CA GLY A 99 -16.86 -18.27 7.71
C GLY A 99 -16.53 -17.76 9.12
N SER A 100 -15.41 -18.19 9.71
CA SER A 100 -14.96 -17.73 11.03
C SER A 100 -14.49 -16.28 10.98
N THR A 101 -13.86 -15.85 9.90
CA THR A 101 -13.48 -14.45 9.68
C THR A 101 -14.69 -13.53 9.62
N MET A 102 -15.70 -13.85 8.82
CA MET A 102 -16.93 -13.04 8.75
C MET A 102 -17.66 -13.01 10.10
N SER A 103 -17.65 -14.12 10.83
CA SER A 103 -18.18 -14.18 12.19
C SER A 103 -17.41 -13.30 13.17
N ALA A 104 -16.08 -13.25 13.05
CA ALA A 104 -15.22 -12.40 13.88
C ALA A 104 -15.47 -10.91 13.57
N ILE A 105 -15.55 -10.53 12.30
CA ILE A 105 -15.89 -9.17 11.88
C ILE A 105 -17.28 -8.77 12.39
N TYR A 106 -18.28 -9.65 12.22
CA TYR A 106 -19.62 -9.40 12.72
C TYR A 106 -19.66 -9.17 14.23
N ARG A 107 -18.98 -10.05 15.01
CA ARG A 107 -18.90 -9.91 16.47
C ARG A 107 -18.19 -8.61 16.87
N SER A 108 -17.12 -8.23 16.17
CA SER A 108 -16.40 -6.99 16.43
C SER A 108 -17.29 -5.77 16.19
N ILE A 109 -18.02 -5.72 15.08
CA ILE A 109 -18.95 -4.62 14.77
C ILE A 109 -20.08 -4.57 15.79
N LYS A 110 -20.62 -5.74 16.20
CA LYS A 110 -21.68 -5.81 17.20
C LYS A 110 -21.25 -5.36 18.59
N ALA A 111 -19.98 -5.61 18.94
CA ALA A 111 -19.40 -5.22 20.24
C ALA A 111 -19.02 -3.74 20.31
N MET A 112 -19.00 -3.04 19.18
CA MET A 112 -18.70 -1.59 19.13
C MET A 112 -19.97 -0.81 19.49
N ASP A 113 -19.79 0.26 20.26
CA ASP A 113 -20.87 1.22 20.56
C ASP A 113 -21.12 2.14 19.34
N LEU A 114 -21.71 1.56 18.30
CA LEU A 114 -22.07 2.26 17.08
C LEU A 114 -23.56 2.62 17.07
N THR A 115 -23.86 3.83 16.64
CA THR A 115 -25.23 4.21 16.24
C THR A 115 -25.69 3.35 15.07
N LYS A 116 -26.99 3.35 14.80
CA LYS A 116 -27.52 2.64 13.61
C LYS A 116 -26.88 3.14 12.33
N ALA A 117 -26.74 4.45 12.15
CA ALA A 117 -26.14 5.07 10.97
C ALA A 117 -24.66 4.66 10.77
N GLU A 118 -23.84 4.68 11.85
CA GLU A 118 -22.44 4.23 11.82
C GLU A 118 -22.34 2.75 11.46
N ARG A 119 -23.23 1.92 11.98
CA ARG A 119 -23.27 0.48 11.69
C ARG A 119 -23.61 0.21 10.23
N ASP A 120 -24.64 0.88 9.73
CA ASP A 120 -25.07 0.77 8.33
C ASP A 120 -23.95 1.26 7.39
N ALA A 121 -23.30 2.38 7.70
CA ALA A 121 -22.15 2.89 6.95
C ALA A 121 -20.96 1.90 6.96
N THR A 122 -20.67 1.29 8.11
CA THR A 122 -19.61 0.28 8.24
C THR A 122 -19.88 -0.95 7.37
N TRP A 123 -21.11 -1.46 7.38
CA TRP A 123 -21.47 -2.59 6.53
C TRP A 123 -21.43 -2.23 5.04
N ASN A 124 -21.92 -1.07 4.64
CA ASN A 124 -21.84 -0.60 3.26
C ASN A 124 -20.38 -0.49 2.79
N LEU A 125 -19.49 0.01 3.65
CA LEU A 125 -18.07 0.08 3.35
C LEU A 125 -17.46 -1.31 3.14
N LEU A 126 -17.73 -2.26 4.05
CA LEU A 126 -17.15 -3.61 3.99
C LEU A 126 -17.66 -4.40 2.77
N PHE A 127 -18.91 -4.24 2.38
CA PHE A 127 -19.50 -5.00 1.26
C PHE A 127 -19.22 -4.39 -0.11
N SER A 128 -19.14 -3.08 -0.24
CA SER A 128 -18.98 -2.42 -1.53
C SER A 128 -17.99 -1.26 -1.55
N GLY A 129 -17.91 -0.46 -0.49
CA GLY A 129 -17.10 0.75 -0.44
C GLY A 129 -15.62 0.48 -0.59
N MET A 130 -15.08 -0.55 0.05
CA MET A 130 -13.66 -0.93 -0.09
C MET A 130 -13.31 -1.36 -1.52
N SER A 131 -14.22 -2.05 -2.21
CA SER A 131 -14.01 -2.41 -3.62
C SER A 131 -13.93 -1.17 -4.51
N LYS A 132 -14.82 -0.21 -4.28
CA LYS A 132 -14.82 1.07 -5.00
C LYS A 132 -13.52 1.84 -4.75
N ILE A 133 -13.05 1.91 -3.51
CA ILE A 133 -11.76 2.55 -3.16
C ILE A 133 -10.61 1.87 -3.91
N CYS A 134 -10.55 0.53 -3.91
CA CYS A 134 -9.52 -0.22 -4.64
C CYS A 134 -9.55 0.06 -6.15
N ASP A 135 -10.74 0.14 -6.75
CA ASP A 135 -10.90 0.40 -8.18
C ASP A 135 -10.55 1.85 -8.56
N GLU A 136 -10.84 2.82 -7.67
CA GLU A 136 -10.49 4.23 -7.87
C GLU A 136 -8.99 4.53 -7.66
N THR A 137 -8.33 3.79 -6.77
CA THR A 137 -6.89 3.96 -6.51
C THR A 137 -6.01 3.23 -7.51
N TYR A 138 -6.42 2.09 -8.02
CA TYR A 138 -5.61 1.26 -8.90
C TYR A 138 -5.00 2.01 -10.10
N PRO A 139 -5.73 2.82 -10.87
CA PRO A 139 -5.14 3.56 -11.99
C PRO A 139 -4.09 4.59 -11.56
N LYS A 140 -4.25 5.19 -10.37
CA LYS A 140 -3.26 6.13 -9.81
C LYS A 140 -1.98 5.40 -9.41
N THR A 141 -2.12 4.25 -8.74
CA THR A 141 -0.99 3.39 -8.35
C THR A 141 -0.20 2.92 -9.57
N THR A 142 -0.89 2.44 -10.61
CA THR A 142 -0.21 1.95 -11.82
C THR A 142 0.49 3.06 -12.59
N ALA A 143 -0.09 4.25 -12.69
CA ALA A 143 0.56 5.41 -13.28
C ALA A 143 1.82 5.83 -12.48
N ALA A 144 1.71 5.83 -11.15
CA ALA A 144 2.84 6.15 -10.28
C ALA A 144 3.97 5.11 -10.38
N LEU A 145 3.67 3.82 -10.51
CA LEU A 145 4.67 2.77 -10.72
C LEU A 145 5.48 2.98 -12.00
N ILE A 146 4.83 3.39 -13.09
CA ILE A 146 5.54 3.76 -14.32
C ILE A 146 6.45 4.97 -14.07
N SER A 147 5.93 6.00 -13.40
CA SER A 147 6.71 7.19 -13.05
C SER A 147 7.91 6.84 -12.18
N ILE A 148 7.75 6.00 -11.17
CA ILE A 148 8.84 5.52 -10.30
C ILE A 148 9.96 4.90 -11.13
N VAL A 149 9.64 3.98 -12.04
CA VAL A 149 10.63 3.33 -12.90
C VAL A 149 11.37 4.36 -13.77
N GLN A 150 10.62 5.30 -14.36
CA GLN A 150 11.19 6.34 -15.21
C GLN A 150 12.10 7.28 -14.42
N GLU A 151 11.68 7.71 -13.23
CA GLU A 151 12.48 8.61 -12.39
C GLU A 151 13.74 7.93 -11.84
N ILE A 152 13.68 6.64 -11.49
CA ILE A 152 14.90 5.88 -11.13
C ILE A 152 15.85 5.84 -12.33
N ARG A 153 15.36 5.57 -13.53
CA ARG A 153 16.19 5.55 -14.74
C ARG A 153 16.78 6.92 -15.08
N ASN A 154 16.03 8.00 -14.83
CA ASN A 154 16.52 9.37 -15.02
C ASN A 154 17.66 9.69 -14.06
N LEU A 155 17.58 9.25 -12.80
CA LEU A 155 18.61 9.46 -11.78
C LEU A 155 19.81 8.54 -11.96
N ASN A 156 19.54 7.29 -12.35
CA ASN A 156 20.56 6.24 -12.49
C ASN A 156 20.17 5.27 -13.61
N PRO A 157 20.65 5.51 -14.85
CA PRO A 157 20.34 4.65 -16.00
C PRO A 157 20.91 3.23 -15.86
N ASP A 158 21.96 3.04 -15.11
CA ASP A 158 22.70 1.78 -15.01
C ASP A 158 22.22 0.89 -13.87
N ALA A 159 21.42 1.41 -12.92
CA ALA A 159 20.92 0.65 -11.79
C ALA A 159 20.09 -0.57 -12.23
N GLN A 160 20.32 -1.71 -11.61
CA GLN A 160 19.39 -2.83 -11.71
C GLN A 160 18.13 -2.53 -10.91
N ILE A 161 16.96 -2.43 -11.55
CA ILE A 161 15.70 -2.23 -10.86
C ILE A 161 15.01 -3.57 -10.65
N ILE A 162 14.61 -3.86 -9.41
CA ILE A 162 13.87 -5.05 -9.02
C ILE A 162 12.49 -4.63 -8.50
N LEU A 163 11.42 -5.07 -9.16
CA LEU A 163 10.07 -4.93 -8.65
C LEU A 163 9.72 -6.17 -7.81
N VAL A 164 9.26 -5.93 -6.59
CA VAL A 164 8.89 -6.98 -5.64
C VAL A 164 7.39 -7.02 -5.48
N GLY A 165 6.78 -8.12 -5.93
CA GLY A 165 5.34 -8.31 -5.81
C GLY A 165 4.85 -8.53 -4.39
N TYR A 166 3.53 -8.47 -4.22
CA TYR A 166 2.88 -8.62 -2.93
C TYR A 166 2.27 -10.01 -2.75
N THR A 167 2.55 -10.60 -1.60
CA THR A 167 1.64 -11.60 -1.03
C THR A 167 0.47 -10.87 -0.38
N ASN A 168 -0.77 -11.19 -0.78
CA ASN A 168 -1.95 -10.57 -0.17
C ASN A 168 -2.00 -10.89 1.34
N PRO A 169 -1.86 -9.89 2.23
CA PRO A 169 -1.86 -10.12 3.67
C PRO A 169 -3.27 -10.44 4.22
N VAL A 170 -4.33 -10.13 3.46
CA VAL A 170 -5.72 -10.35 3.86
C VAL A 170 -6.50 -11.06 2.75
N PRO A 171 -6.18 -12.34 2.48
CA PRO A 171 -6.68 -13.08 1.32
C PRO A 171 -8.20 -13.30 1.34
N LEU A 172 -8.83 -13.15 2.51
CA LEU A 172 -10.27 -13.36 2.69
C LEU A 172 -11.13 -12.15 2.31
N ILE A 173 -10.53 -10.98 2.11
CA ILE A 173 -11.24 -9.80 1.62
C ILE A 173 -11.14 -9.74 0.09
N PRO A 174 -12.26 -9.97 -0.64
CA PRO A 174 -12.23 -10.16 -2.09
C PRO A 174 -11.67 -8.98 -2.87
N CYS A 175 -11.95 -7.74 -2.46
CA CYS A 175 -11.46 -6.54 -3.13
C CYS A 175 -9.93 -6.45 -3.06
N TRP A 176 -9.33 -6.75 -1.93
CA TRP A 176 -7.87 -6.74 -1.80
C TRP A 176 -7.22 -7.89 -2.55
N ARG A 177 -7.84 -9.07 -2.58
CA ARG A 177 -7.37 -10.16 -3.43
C ARG A 177 -7.34 -9.73 -4.91
N SER A 178 -8.42 -9.12 -5.38
CA SER A 178 -8.51 -8.61 -6.74
C SER A 178 -7.45 -7.53 -7.01
N TYR A 179 -7.30 -6.58 -6.09
CA TYR A 179 -6.34 -5.48 -6.18
C TYR A 179 -4.90 -6.00 -6.30
N PHE A 180 -4.44 -6.84 -5.38
CA PHE A 180 -3.08 -7.38 -5.38
C PHE A 180 -2.81 -8.28 -6.59
N ASN A 181 -3.79 -9.07 -7.04
CA ASN A 181 -3.63 -9.86 -8.25
C ASN A 181 -3.46 -8.97 -9.50
N LYS A 182 -4.24 -7.90 -9.61
CA LYS A 182 -4.11 -6.92 -10.69
C LYS A 182 -2.76 -6.19 -10.61
N LEU A 183 -2.35 -5.77 -9.42
CA LEU A 183 -1.09 -5.07 -9.17
C LEU A 183 0.11 -5.94 -9.56
N ASN A 184 0.21 -7.16 -9.03
CA ASN A 184 1.28 -8.09 -9.36
C ASN A 184 1.35 -8.41 -10.87
N LYS A 185 0.19 -8.54 -11.51
CA LYS A 185 0.13 -8.73 -12.98
C LYS A 185 0.68 -7.52 -13.72
N PHE A 186 0.33 -6.32 -13.27
CA PHE A 186 0.82 -5.08 -13.86
C PHE A 186 2.33 -4.92 -13.66
N GLU A 187 2.84 -5.18 -12.44
CA GLU A 187 4.29 -5.13 -12.14
C GLU A 187 5.09 -6.10 -13.01
N LYS A 188 4.59 -7.32 -13.22
CA LYS A 188 5.19 -8.28 -14.19
C LYS A 188 5.22 -7.72 -15.61
N GLN A 189 4.16 -7.03 -16.02
CA GLN A 189 4.06 -6.45 -17.35
C GLN A 189 5.05 -5.29 -17.52
N ILE A 190 5.12 -4.35 -16.57
CA ILE A 190 6.07 -3.23 -16.67
C ILE A 190 7.52 -3.72 -16.54
N ALA A 191 7.79 -4.72 -15.69
CA ALA A 191 9.12 -5.33 -15.60
C ALA A 191 9.57 -5.86 -16.97
N LYS A 192 8.69 -6.56 -17.68
CA LYS A 192 8.97 -7.03 -19.04
C LYS A 192 9.16 -5.86 -20.03
N THR A 193 8.31 -4.84 -19.96
CA THR A 193 8.35 -3.68 -20.88
C THR A 193 9.62 -2.85 -20.72
N TYR A 194 10.07 -2.64 -19.49
CA TYR A 194 11.23 -1.81 -19.16
C TYR A 194 12.52 -2.61 -18.88
N ASN A 195 12.52 -3.92 -19.20
CA ASN A 195 13.64 -4.83 -18.95
C ASN A 195 14.12 -4.79 -17.48
N LEU A 196 13.20 -4.99 -16.55
CA LEU A 196 13.45 -5.03 -15.12
C LEU A 196 13.34 -6.47 -14.59
N THR A 197 13.86 -6.69 -13.38
CA THR A 197 13.63 -7.93 -12.65
C THR A 197 12.32 -7.85 -11.87
N TYR A 198 11.53 -8.94 -11.87
CA TYR A 198 10.35 -9.11 -11.02
C TYR A 198 10.53 -10.35 -10.13
N VAL A 199 10.22 -10.22 -8.83
CA VAL A 199 10.25 -11.30 -7.84
C VAL A 199 8.98 -11.35 -6.99
#